data_5b8b80e97a317973428a43fb026bb3e6
#
_entry.id   5b8b80e97a317973428a43fb026bb3e6
#
_cell.length_a   1.000
_cell.length_b   1.000
_cell.length_c   1.000
_cell.angle_alpha   90.00
_cell.angle_beta   90.00
_cell.angle_gamma   90.00
#
_symmetry.space_group_name_H-M   'P 1'
#
loop_
_entity.id
_entity.type
_entity.pdbx_description
1 polymer ?
#
loop_
_entity_poly.entity_id
_entity_poly.type
_entity_poly.pdbx_seq_one_letter_code
_entity_poly.pdbx_strand_id
1 'polypeptide(L)'
;MKRIVAFLLCLVMAFSLCACKGSEPEPTAQPTAQPTPEESYAPVSFRNHGKQSTVTALPQKVVTAGPNCTEVFCALDLADKVIGKCMENHSLGALPEYADAVESIPTLSIGYPTAQQIIDSGCDLLYASSWIFDDDLTVAQLEKAGITVYVSEAETIEAVWQEMRDLAKIFSVENIEAVSYTHLTL
;
A
#
# COMPACT_ATOMS: atom_id res chain seq x y z
N MET A 1 -29.49 37.92 57.03
CA MET A 1 -30.56 38.22 56.03
C MET A 1 -30.15 38.06 54.58
N LYS A 2 -28.97 38.45 54.15
CA LYS A 2 -28.53 38.34 52.70
C LYS A 2 -28.42 36.90 52.19
N ARG A 3 -28.11 35.90 52.99
CA ARG A 3 -27.94 34.48 52.57
C ARG A 3 -29.26 33.73 52.43
N ILE A 4 -30.32 34.16 53.09
CA ILE A 4 -31.65 33.56 53.02
C ILE A 4 -32.37 34.00 51.75
N VAL A 5 -32.16 35.25 51.31
CA VAL A 5 -32.73 35.80 50.07
C VAL A 5 -32.16 35.11 48.85
N ALA A 6 -30.86 34.72 48.88
CA ALA A 6 -30.21 34.00 47.76
C ALA A 6 -30.76 32.57 47.60
N PHE A 7 -31.09 31.89 48.71
CA PHE A 7 -31.69 30.54 48.64
C PHE A 7 -33.15 30.55 48.18
N LEU A 8 -33.91 31.61 48.51
CA LEU A 8 -35.29 31.75 48.03
C LEU A 8 -35.34 32.03 46.51
N LEU A 9 -34.37 32.80 46.00
CA LEU A 9 -34.30 33.11 44.57
C LEU A 9 -33.94 31.87 43.71
N CYS A 10 -33.09 30.96 44.21
CA CYS A 10 -32.76 29.71 43.54
C CYS A 10 -33.95 28.72 43.52
N LEU A 11 -34.81 28.74 44.56
CA LEU A 11 -35.95 27.82 44.61
C LEU A 11 -37.08 28.21 43.66
N VAL A 12 -37.21 29.49 43.29
CA VAL A 12 -38.24 29.98 42.35
C VAL A 12 -37.86 29.67 40.91
N MET A 13 -36.55 29.56 40.57
CA MET A 13 -36.12 29.19 39.23
C MET A 13 -36.24 27.69 38.94
N ALA A 14 -36.38 26.83 39.95
CA ALA A 14 -36.46 25.37 39.76
C ALA A 14 -37.88 24.88 39.39
N PHE A 15 -38.92 25.72 39.50
CA PHE A 15 -40.31 25.33 39.25
C PHE A 15 -40.90 25.79 37.92
N SER A 16 -40.15 26.50 37.07
CA SER A 16 -40.66 27.05 35.81
C SER A 16 -40.37 26.22 34.56
N LEU A 17 -39.89 24.99 34.69
CA LEU A 17 -39.49 24.14 33.54
C LEU A 17 -40.39 22.91 33.36
N CYS A 18 -41.61 22.93 33.82
CA CYS A 18 -42.51 21.78 33.68
C CYS A 18 -43.86 22.17 33.10
N ALA A 19 -43.91 22.72 31.87
CA ALA A 19 -45.13 22.72 31.05
C ALA A 19 -44.83 23.19 29.61
N CYS A 20 -44.35 22.30 28.77
CA CYS A 20 -44.63 22.31 27.34
C CYS A 20 -44.41 20.91 26.80
N LYS A 21 -45.49 20.15 26.77
CA LYS A 21 -45.56 18.86 26.04
C LYS A 21 -45.82 19.20 24.58
N GLY A 22 -44.76 19.60 23.86
CA GLY A 22 -44.73 19.70 22.43
C GLY A 22 -44.06 18.43 21.91
N SER A 23 -44.74 17.74 21.01
CA SER A 23 -44.23 16.57 20.31
C SER A 23 -42.94 16.94 19.56
N GLU A 24 -41.84 16.54 20.11
CA GLU A 24 -40.53 16.58 19.47
C GLU A 24 -40.56 15.53 18.36
N PRO A 25 -40.25 15.86 17.10
CA PRO A 25 -40.09 14.84 16.07
C PRO A 25 -38.93 13.94 16.48
N GLU A 26 -39.24 12.66 16.60
CA GLU A 26 -38.26 11.58 16.82
C GLU A 26 -37.10 11.77 15.87
N PRO A 27 -35.84 11.83 16.34
CA PRO A 27 -34.70 11.92 15.45
C PRO A 27 -34.72 10.68 14.56
N THR A 28 -35.03 10.88 13.30
CA THR A 28 -34.89 9.86 12.25
C THR A 28 -33.46 9.33 12.37
N ALA A 29 -33.30 8.10 12.82
CA ALA A 29 -32.02 7.42 12.85
C ALA A 29 -31.45 7.49 11.44
N GLN A 30 -30.42 8.30 11.27
CA GLN A 30 -29.62 8.33 10.05
C GLN A 30 -29.15 6.90 9.82
N PRO A 31 -29.36 6.29 8.63
CA PRO A 31 -28.87 4.95 8.39
C PRO A 31 -27.36 4.97 8.66
N THR A 32 -26.94 4.29 9.71
CA THR A 32 -25.55 3.97 9.93
C THR A 32 -25.13 3.21 8.69
N ALA A 33 -24.26 3.78 7.86
CA ALA A 33 -23.68 3.10 6.73
C ALA A 33 -23.16 1.76 7.24
N GLN A 34 -23.80 0.69 6.82
CA GLN A 34 -23.34 -0.67 7.09
C GLN A 34 -21.96 -0.75 6.47
N PRO A 35 -20.89 -1.13 7.21
CA PRO A 35 -19.59 -1.26 6.59
C PRO A 35 -19.75 -2.21 5.41
N THR A 36 -19.39 -1.71 4.22
CA THR A 36 -19.25 -2.57 3.03
C THR A 36 -18.35 -3.73 3.46
N PRO A 37 -18.71 -5.00 3.19
CA PRO A 37 -17.82 -6.10 3.49
C PRO A 37 -16.47 -5.79 2.83
N GLU A 38 -15.41 -5.64 3.61
CA GLU A 38 -14.05 -5.66 3.06
C GLU A 38 -13.95 -6.97 2.29
N GLU A 39 -13.79 -6.89 0.98
CA GLU A 39 -13.51 -8.08 0.18
C GLU A 39 -12.28 -8.72 0.80
N SER A 40 -12.47 -9.88 1.41
CA SER A 40 -11.39 -10.58 2.11
C SER A 40 -10.36 -10.99 1.08
N TYR A 41 -9.14 -10.43 1.18
CA TYR A 41 -8.03 -10.80 0.30
C TYR A 41 -7.82 -12.31 0.34
N ALA A 42 -7.91 -12.96 -0.81
CA ALA A 42 -7.66 -14.38 -0.94
C ALA A 42 -6.13 -14.62 -0.95
N PRO A 43 -5.59 -15.54 -0.11
CA PRO A 43 -4.15 -15.83 -0.12
C PRO A 43 -3.64 -16.22 -1.50
N VAL A 44 -2.58 -15.57 -1.95
CA VAL A 44 -1.93 -15.82 -3.25
C VAL A 44 -0.61 -16.53 -3.04
N SER A 45 -0.48 -17.72 -3.62
CA SER A 45 0.77 -18.49 -3.62
C SER A 45 1.47 -18.37 -4.97
N PHE A 46 2.77 -18.14 -4.93
CA PHE A 46 3.62 -18.05 -6.12
C PHE A 46 4.96 -18.75 -5.87
N ARG A 47 5.64 -19.10 -6.94
CA ARG A 47 6.98 -19.69 -6.88
C ARG A 47 7.98 -18.70 -7.47
N ASN A 48 8.93 -18.26 -6.66
CA ASN A 48 9.94 -17.30 -7.07
C ASN A 48 11.28 -17.66 -6.41
N HIS A 49 12.38 -17.45 -7.07
CA HIS A 49 13.73 -17.69 -6.58
C HIS A 49 13.89 -19.08 -5.95
N GLY A 50 13.39 -20.10 -6.65
CA GLY A 50 13.45 -21.51 -6.22
C GLY A 50 12.56 -21.88 -5.02
N LYS A 51 11.78 -20.95 -4.48
CA LYS A 51 10.96 -21.10 -3.25
C LYS A 51 9.47 -20.88 -3.53
N GLN A 52 8.62 -21.57 -2.79
CA GLN A 52 7.20 -21.28 -2.69
C GLN A 52 6.97 -20.24 -1.61
N SER A 53 6.27 -19.17 -1.97
CA SER A 53 5.87 -18.09 -1.06
C SER A 53 4.36 -17.89 -1.10
N THR A 54 3.77 -17.35 -0.03
CA THR A 54 2.33 -17.05 0.04
C THR A 54 2.13 -15.68 0.68
N VAL A 55 1.41 -14.82 -0.03
CA VAL A 55 0.94 -13.54 0.48
C VAL A 55 -0.47 -13.74 1.02
N THR A 56 -0.69 -13.38 2.27
CA THR A 56 -1.98 -13.59 2.98
C THR A 56 -2.78 -12.32 3.18
N ALA A 57 -2.21 -11.16 2.87
CA ALA A 57 -2.86 -9.86 2.90
C ALA A 57 -2.38 -9.03 1.70
N LEU A 58 -3.24 -8.19 1.15
CA LEU A 58 -2.89 -7.29 0.04
C LEU A 58 -1.75 -6.35 0.45
N PRO A 59 -0.59 -6.40 -0.21
CA PRO A 59 0.52 -5.50 0.12
C PRO A 59 0.12 -4.03 -0.10
N GLN A 60 0.54 -3.15 0.80
CA GLN A 60 0.21 -1.73 0.78
C GLN A 60 1.44 -0.83 0.63
N LYS A 61 2.62 -1.35 0.97
CA LYS A 61 3.85 -0.58 1.02
C LYS A 61 4.96 -1.35 0.33
N VAL A 62 5.27 -0.95 -0.88
CA VAL A 62 6.28 -1.63 -1.71
C VAL A 62 7.55 -0.82 -1.75
N VAL A 63 8.69 -1.51 -1.66
CA VAL A 63 9.98 -0.97 -2.10
C VAL A 63 10.38 -1.68 -3.39
N THR A 64 10.86 -0.93 -4.35
CA THR A 64 11.43 -1.45 -5.60
C THR A 64 12.95 -1.25 -5.60
N ALA A 65 13.70 -2.23 -6.12
CA ALA A 65 15.16 -2.11 -6.20
C ALA A 65 15.70 -2.71 -7.50
N GLY A 66 16.17 -1.84 -8.35
CA GLY A 66 16.67 -2.16 -9.68
C GLY A 66 16.05 -1.26 -10.75
N PRO A 67 16.76 -1.01 -11.85
CA PRO A 67 16.38 -0.01 -12.84
C PRO A 67 14.96 -0.16 -13.40
N ASN A 68 14.50 -1.38 -13.61
CA ASN A 68 13.20 -1.65 -14.25
C ASN A 68 12.10 -2.03 -13.25
N CYS A 69 12.46 -2.20 -11.97
CA CYS A 69 11.51 -2.70 -10.97
C CYS A 69 10.39 -1.69 -10.70
N THR A 70 10.69 -0.40 -10.67
CA THR A 70 9.70 0.65 -10.45
C THR A 70 8.75 0.77 -11.65
N GLU A 71 9.27 0.67 -12.88
CA GLU A 71 8.47 0.76 -14.10
C GLU A 71 7.46 -0.38 -14.24
N VAL A 72 7.79 -1.58 -13.73
CA VAL A 72 6.83 -2.70 -13.69
C VAL A 72 5.62 -2.32 -12.84
N PHE A 73 5.82 -1.65 -11.70
CA PHE A 73 4.72 -1.17 -10.87
C PHE A 73 3.94 -0.04 -11.54
N CYS A 74 4.61 0.86 -12.26
CA CYS A 74 3.94 1.88 -13.06
C CYS A 74 3.08 1.25 -14.16
N ALA A 75 3.60 0.26 -14.88
CA ALA A 75 2.88 -0.45 -15.93
C ALA A 75 1.64 -1.22 -15.42
N LEU A 76 1.67 -1.65 -14.16
CA LEU A 76 0.54 -2.31 -13.50
C LEU A 76 -0.44 -1.34 -12.84
N ASP A 77 -0.26 -0.03 -12.99
CA ASP A 77 -1.04 1.03 -12.30
C ASP A 77 -0.96 0.92 -10.77
N LEU A 78 0.21 0.50 -10.25
CA LEU A 78 0.50 0.31 -8.83
C LEU A 78 1.57 1.27 -8.29
N ALA A 79 1.86 2.35 -9.01
CA ALA A 79 2.87 3.33 -8.58
C ALA A 79 2.57 3.94 -7.19
N ASP A 80 1.29 4.08 -6.84
CA ASP A 80 0.81 4.56 -5.55
C ASP A 80 1.18 3.64 -4.37
N LYS A 81 1.46 2.37 -4.63
CA LYS A 81 1.92 1.40 -3.63
C LYS A 81 3.41 1.49 -3.35
N VAL A 82 4.19 2.11 -4.25
CA VAL A 82 5.64 2.18 -4.12
C VAL A 82 6.02 3.34 -3.20
N ILE A 83 6.46 3.02 -2.00
CA ILE A 83 6.87 4.01 -0.96
C ILE A 83 8.34 4.41 -1.06
N GLY A 84 9.13 3.67 -1.83
CA GLY A 84 10.55 3.95 -2.02
C GLY A 84 11.16 3.13 -3.14
N LYS A 85 12.11 3.73 -3.85
CA LYS A 85 12.87 3.09 -4.93
C LYS A 85 14.36 3.11 -4.64
N CYS A 86 15.06 2.10 -5.15
CA CYS A 86 16.50 1.95 -5.04
C CYS A 86 17.11 1.61 -6.40
N MET A 87 18.35 1.98 -6.61
CA MET A 87 19.13 1.59 -7.81
C MET A 87 18.51 2.04 -9.13
N GLU A 88 17.93 3.23 -9.16
CA GLU A 88 17.35 3.84 -10.39
C GLU A 88 18.41 4.51 -11.31
N ASN A 89 19.67 4.42 -10.95
CA ASN A 89 20.74 5.15 -11.59
C ASN A 89 21.31 4.47 -12.83
N HIS A 90 20.47 3.97 -13.73
CA HIS A 90 20.94 3.51 -15.03
C HIS A 90 20.94 4.64 -16.08
N SER A 91 21.72 4.45 -17.13
CA SER A 91 22.05 5.51 -18.09
C SER A 91 20.89 5.97 -18.98
N LEU A 92 19.84 5.17 -19.11
CA LEU A 92 18.72 5.48 -20.00
C LEU A 92 17.57 6.21 -19.30
N GLY A 93 17.52 6.20 -17.94
CA GLY A 93 16.41 6.74 -17.20
C GLY A 93 15.13 5.90 -17.36
N ALA A 94 14.03 6.37 -16.80
CA ALA A 94 12.73 5.74 -16.94
C ALA A 94 12.18 5.94 -18.37
N LEU A 95 11.32 5.02 -18.81
CA LEU A 95 10.56 5.19 -20.06
C LEU A 95 9.74 6.49 -19.98
N PRO A 96 9.66 7.25 -21.10
CA PRO A 96 8.99 8.57 -21.10
C PRO A 96 7.57 8.55 -20.52
N GLU A 97 6.81 7.49 -20.77
CA GLU A 97 5.45 7.31 -20.27
C GLU A 97 5.37 7.13 -18.75
N TYR A 98 6.44 6.68 -18.11
CA TYR A 98 6.49 6.45 -16.66
C TYR A 98 7.37 7.47 -15.92
N ALA A 99 8.06 8.37 -16.63
CA ALA A 99 9.06 9.27 -16.07
C ALA A 99 8.50 10.10 -14.89
N ASP A 100 7.34 10.71 -15.05
CA ASP A 100 6.71 11.54 -14.02
C ASP A 100 6.31 10.69 -12.80
N ALA A 101 5.77 9.50 -13.01
CA ALA A 101 5.41 8.59 -11.94
C ALA A 101 6.64 8.12 -11.17
N VAL A 102 7.69 7.68 -11.88
CA VAL A 102 8.95 7.25 -11.27
C VAL A 102 9.62 8.41 -10.52
N GLU A 103 9.62 9.62 -11.07
CA GLU A 103 10.21 10.80 -10.40
C GLU A 103 9.48 11.14 -9.10
N SER A 104 8.17 10.95 -9.05
CA SER A 104 7.36 11.24 -7.87
C SER A 104 7.63 10.29 -6.68
N ILE A 105 8.16 9.10 -6.93
CA ILE A 105 8.43 8.10 -5.90
C ILE A 105 9.73 8.46 -5.15
N PRO A 106 9.72 8.49 -3.80
CA PRO A 106 10.90 8.80 -3.02
C PRO A 106 12.08 7.85 -3.29
N THR A 107 13.27 8.37 -3.43
CA THR A 107 14.49 7.56 -3.51
C THR A 107 14.93 7.14 -2.12
N LEU A 108 14.86 5.84 -1.82
CA LEU A 108 15.33 5.27 -0.57
C LEU A 108 16.86 5.09 -0.58
N SER A 109 17.41 4.66 -1.71
CA SER A 109 18.85 4.55 -1.93
C SER A 109 19.20 4.78 -3.39
N ILE A 110 20.21 5.61 -3.66
CA ILE A 110 20.73 5.82 -5.03
C ILE A 110 21.52 4.58 -5.48
N GLY A 111 22.26 3.96 -4.57
CA GLY A 111 23.04 2.74 -4.81
C GLY A 111 22.37 1.50 -4.22
N TYR A 112 23.19 0.48 -3.94
CA TYR A 112 22.72 -0.73 -3.28
C TYR A 112 22.10 -0.40 -1.92
N PRO A 113 20.84 -0.79 -1.66
CA PRO A 113 20.24 -0.60 -0.35
C PRO A 113 20.83 -1.59 0.65
N THR A 114 20.88 -1.21 1.91
CA THR A 114 21.15 -2.15 2.99
C THR A 114 19.86 -2.83 3.46
N ALA A 115 19.98 -4.02 4.07
CA ALA A 115 18.84 -4.69 4.68
C ALA A 115 18.12 -3.78 5.69
N GLN A 116 18.88 -3.02 6.49
CA GLN A 116 18.33 -2.10 7.48
C GLN A 116 17.52 -0.96 6.84
N GLN A 117 17.98 -0.37 5.73
CA GLN A 117 17.22 0.67 5.03
C GLN A 117 15.87 0.15 4.52
N ILE A 118 15.84 -1.08 3.98
CA ILE A 118 14.59 -1.71 3.52
C ILE A 118 13.67 -2.00 4.71
N ILE A 119 14.18 -2.54 5.80
CA ILE A 119 13.39 -2.84 7.01
C ILE A 119 12.84 -1.55 7.64
N ASP A 120 13.64 -0.52 7.77
CA ASP A 120 13.25 0.77 8.36
C ASP A 120 12.24 1.54 7.51
N SER A 121 12.15 1.25 6.20
CA SER A 121 11.12 1.84 5.34
C SER A 121 9.70 1.40 5.75
N GLY A 122 9.57 0.27 6.45
CA GLY A 122 8.30 -0.32 6.84
C GLY A 122 7.51 -0.88 5.68
N CYS A 123 8.19 -1.28 4.59
CA CYS A 123 7.54 -1.97 3.47
C CYS A 123 7.06 -3.37 3.89
N ASP A 124 6.02 -3.84 3.24
CA ASP A 124 5.49 -5.20 3.40
C ASP A 124 5.85 -6.11 2.20
N LEU A 125 6.28 -5.51 1.09
CA LEU A 125 6.80 -6.22 -0.07
C LEU A 125 8.02 -5.49 -0.66
N LEU A 126 9.05 -6.28 -1.00
CA LEU A 126 10.18 -5.86 -1.83
C LEU A 126 10.10 -6.56 -3.18
N TYR A 127 10.11 -5.79 -4.27
CA TYR A 127 10.34 -6.30 -5.63
C TYR A 127 11.70 -5.83 -6.11
N ALA A 128 12.60 -6.78 -6.36
CA ALA A 128 14.00 -6.43 -6.54
C ALA A 128 14.73 -7.34 -7.54
N SER A 129 15.62 -6.76 -8.33
CA SER A 129 16.51 -7.52 -9.23
C SER A 129 17.41 -8.47 -8.43
N SER A 130 17.63 -9.69 -8.95
CA SER A 130 18.41 -10.73 -8.27
C SER A 130 19.82 -10.31 -7.89
N TRP A 131 20.43 -9.47 -8.71
CA TRP A 131 21.83 -9.03 -8.53
C TRP A 131 22.04 -8.00 -7.41
N ILE A 132 20.98 -7.51 -6.75
CA ILE A 132 21.15 -6.64 -5.58
C ILE A 132 21.43 -7.42 -4.29
N PHE A 133 21.15 -8.72 -4.30
CA PHE A 133 21.35 -9.59 -3.14
C PHE A 133 22.79 -10.09 -3.07
N ASP A 134 23.37 -10.01 -1.90
CA ASP A 134 24.73 -10.46 -1.55
C ASP A 134 24.80 -10.99 -0.12
N ASP A 135 26.00 -11.10 0.46
CA ASP A 135 26.19 -11.58 1.82
C ASP A 135 25.64 -10.61 2.89
N ASP A 136 25.55 -9.32 2.57
CA ASP A 136 25.08 -8.26 3.48
C ASP A 136 23.57 -7.98 3.34
N LEU A 137 23.00 -8.30 2.18
CA LEU A 137 21.57 -8.16 1.88
C LEU A 137 21.01 -9.48 1.36
N THR A 138 20.38 -10.26 2.20
CA THR A 138 19.80 -11.56 1.83
C THR A 138 18.28 -11.56 1.89
N VAL A 139 17.64 -12.36 1.03
CA VAL A 139 16.19 -12.61 1.06
C VAL A 139 15.74 -13.07 2.45
N ALA A 140 16.53 -13.98 3.09
CA ALA A 140 16.20 -14.54 4.39
C ALA A 140 16.18 -13.51 5.53
N GLN A 141 17.04 -12.47 5.48
CA GLN A 141 17.02 -11.39 6.47
C GLN A 141 15.70 -10.59 6.38
N LEU A 142 15.26 -10.25 5.18
CA LEU A 142 14.05 -9.47 4.93
C LEU A 142 12.79 -10.26 5.27
N GLU A 143 12.72 -11.53 4.88
CA GLU A 143 11.61 -12.41 5.24
C GLU A 143 11.50 -12.62 6.76
N LYS A 144 12.62 -12.72 7.47
CA LYS A 144 12.64 -12.78 8.94
C LYS A 144 12.09 -11.49 9.57
N ALA A 145 12.22 -10.36 8.91
CA ALA A 145 11.62 -9.10 9.31
C ALA A 145 10.13 -8.96 8.91
N GLY A 146 9.55 -9.98 8.27
CA GLY A 146 8.14 -9.99 7.86
C GLY A 146 7.88 -9.39 6.49
N ILE A 147 8.92 -9.11 5.70
CA ILE A 147 8.81 -8.54 4.36
C ILE A 147 8.67 -9.67 3.34
N THR A 148 7.65 -9.62 2.50
CA THR A 148 7.56 -10.50 1.33
C THR A 148 8.60 -10.05 0.30
N VAL A 149 9.44 -10.97 -0.18
CA VAL A 149 10.43 -10.65 -1.20
C VAL A 149 10.06 -11.36 -2.50
N TYR A 150 9.95 -10.58 -3.57
CA TYR A 150 9.85 -11.08 -4.94
C TYR A 150 11.14 -10.71 -5.68
N VAL A 151 11.93 -11.70 -6.02
CA VAL A 151 13.20 -11.52 -6.74
C VAL A 151 12.95 -11.53 -8.23
N SER A 152 13.28 -10.44 -8.92
CA SER A 152 13.23 -10.40 -10.38
C SER A 152 14.46 -11.08 -10.96
N GLU A 153 14.24 -12.16 -11.70
CA GLU A 153 15.24 -12.98 -12.39
C GLU A 153 14.98 -13.03 -13.89
N ALA A 154 14.11 -12.15 -14.41
CA ALA A 154 13.69 -12.16 -15.81
C ALA A 154 14.82 -11.75 -16.73
N GLU A 155 15.23 -12.67 -17.62
CA GLU A 155 16.21 -12.45 -18.70
C GLU A 155 15.55 -12.40 -20.09
N THR A 156 14.25 -12.64 -20.17
CA THR A 156 13.48 -12.65 -21.41
C THR A 156 12.17 -11.89 -21.26
N ILE A 157 11.62 -11.40 -22.37
CA ILE A 157 10.32 -10.72 -22.38
C ILE A 157 9.24 -11.62 -21.76
N GLU A 158 9.23 -12.91 -22.09
CA GLU A 158 8.25 -13.85 -21.53
C GLU A 158 8.38 -14.00 -20.01
N ALA A 159 9.62 -14.01 -19.49
CA ALA A 159 9.86 -14.04 -18.05
C ALA A 159 9.39 -12.75 -17.35
N VAL A 160 9.62 -11.57 -17.95
CA VAL A 160 9.07 -10.30 -17.44
C VAL A 160 7.55 -10.35 -17.37
N TRP A 161 6.89 -10.86 -18.42
CA TRP A 161 5.44 -11.03 -18.43
C TRP A 161 4.95 -11.99 -17.34
N GLN A 162 5.71 -13.05 -17.06
CA GLN A 162 5.35 -13.96 -15.97
C GLN A 162 5.43 -13.28 -14.62
N GLU A 163 6.49 -12.50 -14.36
CA GLU A 163 6.62 -11.70 -13.13
C GLU A 163 5.49 -10.70 -13.00
N MET A 164 5.14 -9.98 -14.07
CA MET A 164 4.00 -9.06 -14.06
C MET A 164 2.67 -9.76 -13.75
N ARG A 165 2.44 -10.96 -14.32
CA ARG A 165 1.24 -11.76 -14.01
C ARG A 165 1.19 -12.20 -12.55
N ASP A 166 2.32 -12.54 -11.97
CA ASP A 166 2.39 -12.93 -10.56
C ASP A 166 2.15 -11.72 -9.64
N LEU A 167 2.76 -10.59 -9.93
CA LEU A 167 2.50 -9.33 -9.22
C LEU A 167 1.03 -8.91 -9.36
N ALA A 168 0.46 -8.96 -10.55
CA ALA A 168 -0.95 -8.66 -10.77
C ALA A 168 -1.88 -9.52 -9.91
N LYS A 169 -1.59 -10.82 -9.76
CA LYS A 169 -2.35 -11.70 -8.85
C LYS A 169 -2.18 -11.28 -7.38
N ILE A 170 -0.93 -10.99 -6.96
CA ILE A 170 -0.62 -10.54 -5.60
C ILE A 170 -1.38 -9.25 -5.26
N PHE A 171 -1.48 -8.32 -6.21
CA PHE A 171 -2.14 -7.03 -6.02
C PHE A 171 -3.62 -7.01 -6.45
N SER A 172 -4.18 -8.14 -6.86
CA SER A 172 -5.56 -8.25 -7.35
C SER A 172 -5.85 -7.30 -8.52
N VAL A 173 -4.86 -7.09 -9.40
CA VAL A 173 -5.02 -6.28 -10.61
C VAL A 173 -5.83 -7.07 -11.64
N GLU A 174 -6.97 -6.49 -12.04
CA GLU A 174 -7.80 -7.04 -13.10
C GLU A 174 -7.24 -6.66 -14.49
N ASN A 175 -7.49 -7.50 -15.50
CA ASN A 175 -7.19 -7.20 -16.91
C ASN A 175 -5.72 -6.97 -17.26
N ILE A 176 -4.79 -7.71 -16.65
CA ILE A 176 -3.37 -7.64 -17.02
C ILE A 176 -3.13 -7.89 -18.52
N GLU A 177 -3.99 -8.63 -19.20
CA GLU A 177 -3.93 -8.85 -20.65
C GLU A 177 -4.05 -7.52 -21.43
N ALA A 178 -4.80 -6.53 -20.93
CA ALA A 178 -4.90 -5.22 -21.55
C ALA A 178 -3.59 -4.42 -21.47
N VAL A 179 -2.83 -4.58 -20.38
CA VAL A 179 -1.50 -3.98 -20.20
C VAL A 179 -0.54 -4.52 -21.26
N SER A 180 -0.63 -5.83 -21.55
CA SER A 180 0.20 -6.52 -22.54
C SER A 180 0.06 -5.96 -23.97
N TYR A 181 -1.16 -5.62 -24.39
CA TYR A 181 -1.41 -5.15 -25.76
C TYR A 181 -1.00 -3.70 -25.99
N THR A 182 -1.01 -2.86 -24.96
CA THR A 182 -0.72 -1.43 -25.12
C THR A 182 0.80 -1.17 -25.28
N HIS A 183 1.64 -2.03 -24.71
CA HIS A 183 3.09 -1.84 -24.70
C HIS A 183 3.87 -2.69 -25.72
N LEU A 184 3.22 -3.65 -26.40
CA LEU A 184 3.85 -4.48 -27.43
C LEU A 184 3.60 -3.98 -28.87
N THR A 185 2.82 -2.93 -29.07
CA THR A 185 2.46 -2.39 -30.39
C THR A 185 3.23 -1.12 -30.79
N LEU A 186 4.35 -0.81 -30.10
CA LEU A 186 5.25 0.29 -30.46
C LEU A 186 6.53 -0.24 -31.12
#